data_36eb67177baceb83535731efa8496914
#
_entry.id   36eb67177baceb83535731efa8496914
#
_cell.length_a   1.000
_cell.length_b   1.000
_cell.length_c   1.000
_cell.angle_alpha   90.00
_cell.angle_beta   90.00
_cell.angle_gamma   90.00
#
_symmetry.space_group_name_H-M   'P 1'
#
loop_
_entity.id
_entity.type
_entity.pdbx_description
1 polymer ?
#
loop_
_entity_poly.entity_id
_entity_poly.type
_entity_poly.pdbx_seq_one_letter_code
_entity_poly.pdbx_strand_id
1 'polypeptide(L)'
;MLTTAFPSLSAAISSSKVLGLYFSSSWCPDCTPITPALKRVYESQTADKFSVVYVSSDRSNAEMMKAYETSHGKWGVIPFDSEERSGLKKKYGACAGAEVMQLGMIGQRKYGIPTLVLIDCETQEVLSFNGVQDVMSGDLLNKWDLL
;
A
#
# COMPACT_ATOMS: atom_id res chain seq x y z
N MET A 1 -9.69 -13.65 -6.70
CA MET A 1 -8.63 -13.62 -7.72
C MET A 1 -8.40 -12.20 -8.18
N LEU A 2 -7.16 -11.79 -8.27
CA LEU A 2 -6.83 -10.51 -8.84
C LEU A 2 -7.21 -10.49 -10.31
N THR A 3 -7.88 -9.44 -10.75
CA THR A 3 -8.22 -9.32 -12.17
C THR A 3 -6.96 -9.00 -12.98
N THR A 4 -6.95 -9.39 -14.25
CA THR A 4 -5.83 -9.09 -15.14
C THR A 4 -5.70 -7.60 -15.45
N ALA A 5 -6.69 -6.78 -15.04
CA ALA A 5 -6.68 -5.34 -15.25
C ALA A 5 -5.71 -4.60 -14.32
N PHE A 6 -5.26 -5.23 -13.23
CA PHE A 6 -4.45 -4.58 -12.21
C PHE A 6 -3.13 -5.33 -12.02
N PRO A 7 -2.02 -4.59 -11.83
CA PRO A 7 -0.72 -5.24 -11.65
C PRO A 7 -0.66 -6.04 -10.35
N SER A 8 0.03 -7.17 -10.40
CA SER A 8 0.39 -7.94 -9.21
C SER A 8 1.57 -7.29 -8.51
N LEU A 9 1.87 -7.76 -7.30
CA LEU A 9 3.04 -7.28 -6.56
C LEU A 9 4.33 -7.51 -7.35
N SER A 10 4.53 -8.71 -7.90
CA SER A 10 5.74 -9.01 -8.67
C SER A 10 5.84 -8.18 -9.95
N ALA A 11 4.72 -7.92 -10.62
CA ALA A 11 4.70 -7.06 -11.80
C ALA A 11 5.08 -5.62 -11.43
N ALA A 12 4.56 -5.10 -10.32
CA ALA A 12 4.89 -3.76 -9.85
C ALA A 12 6.38 -3.63 -9.50
N ILE A 13 6.93 -4.63 -8.83
CA ILE A 13 8.37 -4.66 -8.49
C ILE A 13 9.22 -4.68 -9.75
N SER A 14 8.83 -5.48 -10.75
CA SER A 14 9.60 -5.64 -11.99
C SER A 14 9.57 -4.42 -12.90
N SER A 15 8.51 -3.60 -12.82
CA SER A 15 8.29 -2.53 -13.78
C SER A 15 8.48 -1.13 -13.21
N SER A 16 8.74 -1.00 -11.92
CA SER A 16 8.84 0.31 -11.26
C SER A 16 10.18 0.50 -10.58
N LYS A 17 10.52 1.75 -10.32
CA LYS A 17 11.74 2.12 -9.59
C LYS A 17 11.51 2.03 -8.08
N VAL A 18 10.41 2.61 -7.61
CA VAL A 18 10.00 2.58 -6.20
C VAL A 18 8.57 2.07 -6.10
N LEU A 19 8.34 1.19 -5.15
CA LEU A 19 7.02 0.66 -4.85
C LEU A 19 6.56 1.16 -3.48
N GLY A 20 5.33 1.64 -3.41
CA GLY A 20 4.66 1.93 -2.14
C GLY A 20 3.70 0.80 -1.80
N LEU A 21 3.94 0.12 -0.68
CA LEU A 21 2.97 -0.81 -0.12
C LEU A 21 2.05 -0.02 0.79
N TYR A 22 0.79 0.07 0.40
CA TYR A 22 -0.18 0.92 1.09
C TYR A 22 -1.09 0.08 1.97
N PHE A 23 -0.81 0.11 3.27
CA PHE A 23 -1.60 -0.58 4.29
C PHE A 23 -2.71 0.35 4.77
N SER A 24 -3.95 0.03 4.43
CA SER A 24 -5.08 0.93 4.64
C SER A 24 -6.40 0.16 4.69
N SER A 25 -7.49 0.86 4.94
CA SER A 25 -8.84 0.29 4.82
C SER A 25 -9.86 1.39 4.57
N SER A 26 -11.03 0.99 4.06
CA SER A 26 -12.12 1.90 3.77
C SER A 26 -12.78 2.47 5.03
N TRP A 27 -12.76 1.72 6.13
CA TRP A 27 -13.41 2.12 7.38
C TRP A 27 -12.54 3.00 8.28
N CYS A 28 -11.27 3.19 7.91
CA CYS A 28 -10.30 3.90 8.74
C CYS A 28 -10.38 5.42 8.53
N PRO A 29 -10.76 6.20 9.55
CA PRO A 29 -10.86 7.66 9.39
C PRO A 29 -9.52 8.32 9.08
N ASP A 30 -8.44 7.81 9.64
CA ASP A 30 -7.09 8.35 9.41
C ASP A 30 -6.58 8.08 8.01
N CYS A 31 -7.14 7.07 7.35
CA CYS A 31 -6.79 6.74 5.96
C CYS A 31 -7.52 7.63 4.95
N THR A 32 -8.67 8.17 5.32
CA THR A 32 -9.53 8.94 4.42
C THR A 32 -8.82 10.09 3.71
N PRO A 33 -8.02 10.95 4.39
CA PRO A 33 -7.32 12.03 3.69
C PRO A 33 -6.11 11.55 2.91
N ILE A 34 -5.57 10.37 3.23
CA ILE A 34 -4.32 9.88 2.63
C ILE A 34 -4.57 9.30 1.24
N THR A 35 -5.62 8.50 1.08
CA THR A 35 -5.89 7.82 -0.19
C THR A 35 -6.01 8.78 -1.37
N PRO A 36 -6.79 9.88 -1.31
CA PRO A 36 -6.83 10.82 -2.43
C PRO A 36 -5.51 11.55 -2.67
N ALA A 37 -4.76 11.84 -1.60
CA ALA A 37 -3.45 12.48 -1.74
C ALA A 37 -2.45 11.54 -2.43
N LEU A 38 -2.43 10.27 -2.05
CA LEU A 38 -1.60 9.25 -2.69
C LEU A 38 -1.99 9.07 -4.16
N LYS A 39 -3.29 9.06 -4.44
CA LYS A 39 -3.79 8.94 -5.81
C LYS A 39 -3.29 10.10 -6.68
N ARG A 40 -3.29 11.32 -6.17
CA ARG A 40 -2.75 12.47 -6.90
C ARG A 40 -1.26 12.33 -7.20
N VAL A 41 -0.48 11.86 -6.24
CA VAL A 41 0.96 11.60 -6.45
C VAL A 41 1.15 10.53 -7.52
N TYR A 42 0.43 9.44 -7.40
CA TYR A 42 0.52 8.33 -8.35
C TYR A 42 0.17 8.76 -9.78
N GLU A 43 -0.90 9.55 -9.94
CA GLU A 43 -1.37 9.99 -11.25
C GLU A 43 -0.54 11.13 -11.85
N SER A 44 0.28 11.78 -11.06
CA SER A 44 1.13 12.88 -11.52
C SER A 44 2.43 12.42 -12.22
N GLN A 45 2.68 11.12 -12.25
CA GLN A 45 3.90 10.55 -12.81
C GLN A 45 3.59 9.21 -13.49
N THR A 46 4.59 8.56 -14.04
CA THR A 46 4.41 7.27 -14.74
C THR A 46 4.71 6.10 -13.80
N ALA A 47 3.97 4.99 -13.99
CA ALA A 47 4.07 3.82 -13.11
C ALA A 47 5.44 3.12 -13.16
N ASP A 48 6.25 3.40 -14.19
CA ASP A 48 7.62 2.88 -14.26
C ASP A 48 8.54 3.56 -13.22
N LYS A 49 8.14 4.70 -12.69
CA LYS A 49 8.89 5.38 -11.63
C LYS A 49 8.37 5.02 -10.25
N PHE A 50 7.07 5.17 -10.03
CA PHE A 50 6.44 4.92 -8.74
C PHE A 50 5.16 4.13 -8.93
N SER A 51 5.09 2.96 -8.30
CA SER A 51 3.89 2.13 -8.25
C SER A 51 3.40 2.00 -6.84
N VAL A 52 2.14 1.62 -6.71
CA VAL A 52 1.50 1.37 -5.41
C VAL A 52 0.83 0.01 -5.47
N VAL A 53 0.85 -0.71 -4.36
CA VAL A 53 0.06 -1.92 -4.18
C VAL A 53 -0.70 -1.79 -2.86
N TYR A 54 -2.01 -1.94 -2.94
CA TYR A 54 -2.91 -1.83 -1.78
C TYR A 54 -2.92 -3.14 -0.99
N VAL A 55 -2.65 -3.05 0.31
CA VAL A 55 -2.73 -4.17 1.26
C VAL A 55 -3.85 -3.84 2.23
N SER A 56 -5.00 -4.45 2.05
CA SER A 56 -6.24 -4.05 2.71
C SER A 56 -6.37 -4.60 4.13
N SER A 57 -6.90 -3.77 5.03
CA SER A 57 -7.44 -4.17 6.33
C SER A 57 -8.95 -4.10 6.35
N ASP A 58 -9.59 -4.11 5.19
CA ASP A 58 -11.05 -4.21 5.08
C ASP A 58 -11.54 -5.55 5.62
N ARG A 59 -12.82 -5.65 5.92
CA ARG A 59 -13.38 -6.81 6.60
C ARG A 59 -13.89 -7.89 5.64
N SER A 60 -13.99 -7.55 4.35
CA SER A 60 -14.42 -8.48 3.32
C SER A 60 -13.84 -8.09 1.98
N ASN A 61 -13.83 -9.05 1.05
CA ASN A 61 -13.41 -8.77 -0.32
C ASN A 61 -14.31 -7.72 -0.99
N ALA A 62 -15.61 -7.79 -0.75
CA ALA A 62 -16.56 -6.82 -1.32
C ALA A 62 -16.27 -5.40 -0.84
N GLU A 63 -15.99 -5.24 0.45
CA GLU A 63 -15.64 -3.95 1.03
C GLU A 63 -14.32 -3.41 0.46
N MET A 64 -13.31 -4.26 0.38
CA MET A 64 -12.01 -3.92 -0.20
C MET A 64 -12.16 -3.46 -1.66
N MET A 65 -12.85 -4.24 -2.48
CA MET A 65 -12.99 -3.94 -3.90
C MET A 65 -13.83 -2.69 -4.15
N LYS A 66 -14.85 -2.46 -3.33
CA LYS A 66 -15.64 -1.23 -3.41
C LYS A 66 -14.78 0.00 -3.13
N ALA A 67 -13.98 -0.05 -2.07
CA ALA A 67 -13.07 1.03 -1.73
C ALA A 67 -12.04 1.26 -2.84
N TYR A 68 -11.50 0.18 -3.36
CA TYR A 68 -10.51 0.24 -4.43
C TYR A 68 -11.10 0.90 -5.69
N GLU A 69 -12.28 0.49 -6.11
CA GLU A 69 -12.92 1.00 -7.33
C GLU A 69 -13.39 2.45 -7.20
N THR A 70 -13.78 2.88 -6.00
CA THR A 70 -14.36 4.22 -5.80
C THR A 70 -13.35 5.27 -5.37
N SER A 71 -12.26 4.90 -4.72
CA SER A 71 -11.37 5.85 -4.04
C SER A 71 -9.91 5.74 -4.40
N HIS A 72 -9.47 4.56 -4.83
CA HIS A 72 -8.06 4.31 -5.10
C HIS A 72 -7.66 4.66 -6.53
N GLY A 73 -6.35 4.80 -6.77
CA GLY A 73 -5.81 4.86 -8.12
C GLY A 73 -5.81 3.48 -8.76
N LYS A 74 -5.45 3.42 -10.05
CA LYS A 74 -5.42 2.16 -10.82
C LYS A 74 -4.13 1.39 -10.58
N TRP A 75 -3.74 1.28 -9.34
CA TRP A 75 -2.56 0.53 -8.91
C TRP A 75 -2.92 -0.91 -8.56
N GLY A 76 -1.94 -1.68 -8.10
CA GLY A 76 -2.16 -3.06 -7.74
C GLY A 76 -2.93 -3.21 -6.43
N VAL A 77 -3.56 -4.36 -6.27
CA VAL A 77 -4.24 -4.72 -5.02
C VAL A 77 -3.94 -6.19 -4.71
N ILE A 78 -3.57 -6.47 -3.47
CA ILE A 78 -3.33 -7.85 -3.03
C ILE A 78 -4.68 -8.54 -2.85
N PRO A 79 -4.88 -9.72 -3.43
CA PRO A 79 -6.14 -10.46 -3.27
C PRO A 79 -6.51 -10.65 -1.80
N PHE A 80 -7.77 -10.44 -1.47
CA PHE A 80 -8.26 -10.44 -0.09
C PHE A 80 -7.95 -11.76 0.64
N ASP A 81 -8.20 -12.89 -0.01
CA ASP A 81 -8.07 -14.23 0.60
C ASP A 81 -6.67 -14.84 0.41
N SER A 82 -5.70 -14.06 -0.05
CA SER A 82 -4.36 -14.57 -0.29
C SER A 82 -3.52 -14.62 0.99
N GLU A 83 -2.61 -15.58 1.05
CA GLU A 83 -1.60 -15.63 2.11
C GLU A 83 -0.62 -14.47 2.01
N GLU A 84 -0.47 -13.91 0.81
CA GLU A 84 0.39 -12.76 0.57
C GLU A 84 -0.06 -11.55 1.37
N ARG A 85 -1.37 -11.34 1.51
CA ARG A 85 -1.92 -10.23 2.28
C ARG A 85 -1.50 -10.29 3.76
N SER A 86 -1.69 -11.43 4.41
CA SER A 86 -1.27 -11.62 5.80
C SER A 86 0.26 -11.64 5.92
N GLY A 87 0.94 -12.24 4.96
CA GLY A 87 2.40 -12.32 4.93
C GLY A 87 3.07 -10.95 4.89
N LEU A 88 2.56 -10.03 4.07
CA LEU A 88 3.08 -8.68 3.98
C LEU A 88 2.88 -7.90 5.28
N LYS A 89 1.72 -8.07 5.93
CA LYS A 89 1.45 -7.43 7.21
C LYS A 89 2.44 -7.89 8.28
N LYS A 90 2.71 -9.18 8.33
CA LYS A 90 3.68 -9.74 9.28
C LYS A 90 5.11 -9.31 8.97
N LYS A 91 5.47 -9.34 7.70
CA LYS A 91 6.82 -8.97 7.27
C LYS A 91 7.19 -7.53 7.65
N TYR A 92 6.26 -6.60 7.44
CA TYR A 92 6.52 -5.19 7.69
C TYR A 92 6.01 -4.70 9.04
N GLY A 93 5.33 -5.55 9.79
CA GLY A 93 4.78 -5.19 11.08
C GLY A 93 3.67 -4.16 11.01
N ALA A 94 2.91 -4.15 9.91
CA ALA A 94 1.88 -3.14 9.64
C ALA A 94 0.51 -3.78 9.47
N CYS A 95 -0.44 -3.39 10.32
CA CYS A 95 -1.83 -3.83 10.22
C CYS A 95 -2.72 -2.94 11.10
N ALA A 96 -4.04 -3.08 10.93
CA ALA A 96 -4.97 -2.44 11.86
C ALA A 96 -4.88 -3.09 13.24
N GLY A 97 -5.12 -2.32 14.29
CA GLY A 97 -5.07 -2.84 15.65
C GLY A 97 -6.01 -4.02 15.88
N ALA A 98 -7.18 -4.00 15.26
CA ALA A 98 -8.16 -5.06 15.38
C ALA A 98 -7.72 -6.39 14.76
N GLU A 99 -6.70 -6.39 13.92
CA GLU A 99 -6.18 -7.58 13.24
C GLU A 99 -5.08 -8.30 14.01
N VAL A 100 -4.54 -7.69 15.05
CA VAL A 100 -3.33 -8.19 15.73
C VAL A 100 -3.47 -9.64 16.21
N MET A 101 -4.57 -9.95 16.87
CA MET A 101 -4.80 -11.30 17.38
C MET A 101 -5.01 -12.32 16.26
N GLN A 102 -5.82 -11.98 15.28
CA GLN A 102 -6.10 -12.80 14.10
C GLN A 102 -4.83 -13.17 13.35
N LEU A 103 -3.91 -12.21 13.23
CA LEU A 103 -2.68 -12.38 12.46
C LEU A 103 -1.54 -12.98 13.29
N GLY A 104 -1.74 -13.17 14.60
CA GLY A 104 -0.67 -13.64 15.46
C GLY A 104 0.45 -12.63 15.63
N MET A 105 0.14 -11.35 15.61
CA MET A 105 1.11 -10.26 15.67
C MET A 105 1.19 -9.57 17.02
N ILE A 106 0.73 -10.21 18.08
CA ILE A 106 0.82 -9.66 19.43
C ILE A 106 2.29 -9.39 19.76
N GLY A 107 2.58 -8.13 20.10
CA GLY A 107 3.94 -7.69 20.38
C GLY A 107 4.82 -7.47 19.14
N GLN A 108 4.31 -7.73 17.96
CA GLN A 108 5.07 -7.60 16.70
C GLN A 108 4.58 -6.47 15.80
N ARG A 109 3.42 -5.92 16.09
CA ARG A 109 2.89 -4.79 15.32
C ARG A 109 3.70 -3.53 15.62
N LYS A 110 4.30 -2.96 14.59
CA LYS A 110 5.11 -1.74 14.70
C LYS A 110 4.38 -0.52 14.15
N TYR A 111 3.53 -0.72 13.16
CA TYR A 111 2.84 0.35 12.46
C TYR A 111 1.35 0.03 12.34
N GLY A 112 0.53 1.06 12.52
CA GLY A 112 -0.90 0.99 12.28
C GLY A 112 -1.24 1.31 10.84
N ILE A 113 -2.50 1.62 10.58
CA ILE A 113 -2.96 2.10 9.29
C ILE A 113 -3.39 3.56 9.43
N PRO A 114 -3.15 4.42 8.43
CA PRO A 114 -2.44 4.13 7.19
C PRO A 114 -0.93 4.04 7.38
N THR A 115 -0.30 3.16 6.64
CA THR A 115 1.16 3.11 6.53
C THR A 115 1.50 2.91 5.05
N LEU A 116 2.45 3.68 4.55
CA LEU A 116 2.97 3.51 3.21
C LEU A 116 4.46 3.18 3.33
N VAL A 117 4.79 1.93 3.04
CA VAL A 117 6.17 1.46 3.04
C VAL A 117 6.75 1.66 1.65
N LEU A 118 7.82 2.43 1.55
CA LEU A 118 8.50 2.66 0.28
C LEU A 118 9.65 1.67 0.12
N ILE A 119 9.69 1.00 -1.01
CA ILE A 119 10.62 -0.08 -1.30
C ILE A 119 11.37 0.22 -2.60
N ASP A 120 12.70 0.06 -2.57
CA ASP A 120 13.52 0.09 -3.78
C ASP A 120 13.26 -1.21 -4.56
N CYS A 121 12.74 -1.08 -5.76
CA CYS A 121 12.38 -2.27 -6.54
C CYS A 121 13.59 -3.06 -7.03
N GLU A 122 14.73 -2.41 -7.21
CA GLU A 122 15.95 -3.10 -7.66
C GLU A 122 16.52 -4.00 -6.58
N THR A 123 16.66 -3.47 -5.36
CA THR A 123 17.25 -4.20 -4.23
C THR A 123 16.21 -4.90 -3.37
N GLN A 124 14.95 -4.46 -3.45
CA GLN A 124 13.83 -4.86 -2.61
C GLN A 124 14.02 -4.49 -1.14
N GLU A 125 14.90 -3.55 -0.86
CA GLU A 125 15.11 -3.02 0.48
C GLU A 125 14.11 -1.90 0.80
N VAL A 126 13.77 -1.77 2.08
CA VAL A 126 12.90 -0.70 2.54
C VAL A 126 13.65 0.62 2.49
N LEU A 127 13.08 1.61 1.80
CA LEU A 127 13.59 2.97 1.79
C LEU A 127 13.03 3.77 2.97
N SER A 128 11.77 3.58 3.30
CA SER A 128 11.11 4.34 4.35
C SER A 128 9.82 3.68 4.80
N PHE A 129 9.49 3.79 6.09
CA PHE A 129 8.18 3.45 6.64
C PHE A 129 7.29 4.71 6.78
N ASN A 130 7.78 5.87 6.35
CA ASN A 130 7.09 7.16 6.51
C ASN A 130 6.56 7.72 5.19
N GLY A 131 6.19 6.85 4.25
CA GLY A 131 5.67 7.28 2.96
C GLY A 131 4.42 8.14 3.05
N VAL A 132 3.57 7.91 4.05
CA VAL A 132 2.39 8.74 4.30
C VAL A 132 2.78 10.19 4.53
N GLN A 133 3.81 10.43 5.33
CA GLN A 133 4.30 11.77 5.60
C GLN A 133 4.84 12.43 4.34
N ASP A 134 5.57 11.69 3.52
CA ASP A 134 6.10 12.20 2.25
C ASP A 134 4.98 12.57 1.28
N VAL A 135 3.90 11.80 1.25
CA VAL A 135 2.71 12.11 0.44
C VAL A 135 2.06 13.40 0.92
N MET A 136 1.85 13.53 2.22
CA MET A 136 1.15 14.68 2.79
C MET A 136 1.96 15.98 2.69
N SER A 137 3.28 15.89 2.72
CA SER A 137 4.15 17.06 2.51
C SER A 137 4.28 17.44 1.04
N GLY A 138 3.83 16.57 0.12
CA GLY A 138 3.96 16.80 -1.32
C GLY A 138 5.36 16.57 -1.87
N ASP A 139 6.21 15.90 -1.12
CA ASP A 139 7.65 15.81 -1.41
C ASP A 139 8.12 14.42 -1.86
N LEU A 140 7.20 13.44 -1.95
CA LEU A 140 7.58 12.05 -2.19
C LEU A 140 8.41 11.89 -3.46
N LEU A 141 7.94 12.41 -4.58
CA LEU A 141 8.61 12.21 -5.86
C LEU A 141 9.99 12.87 -5.90
N ASN A 142 10.09 14.06 -5.33
CA ASN A 142 11.35 14.78 -5.27
C ASN A 142 12.36 14.12 -4.32
N LYS A 143 11.89 13.76 -3.15
CA LYS A 143 12.73 13.15 -2.11
C LYS A 143 13.39 11.85 -2.57
N TRP A 144 12.67 11.04 -3.35
CA TRP A 144 13.13 9.74 -3.81
C TRP A 144 13.60 9.74 -5.26
N ASP A 145 13.79 10.94 -5.84
CA ASP A 145 14.33 11.13 -7.19
C ASP A 145 13.50 10.44 -8.27
N LEU A 146 12.19 10.68 -8.22
CA LEU A 146 11.22 10.06 -9.11
C LEU A 146 10.62 11.03 -10.14
N LEU A 147 11.12 12.24 -10.18
CA LEU A 147 10.66 13.24 -11.14
C LEU A 147 11.23 13.02 -12.53
#